data_b40f5a70e4f66777f925733042c89988
#
_entry.id   b40f5a70e4f66777f925733042c89988
#
_cell.length_a   1.000
_cell.length_b   1.000
_cell.length_c   1.000
_cell.angle_alpha   90.00
_cell.angle_beta   90.00
_cell.angle_gamma   90.00
#
_symmetry.space_group_name_H-M   'P 1'
#
loop_
_entity.id
_entity.type
_entity.pdbx_description
1 polymer ?
#
loop_
_entity_poly.entity_id
_entity_poly.type
_entity_poly.pdbx_seq_one_letter_code
_entity_poly.pdbx_strand_id
1 'polypeptide(L)'
;MSQEIGYPVYQNALKPLGYYTDKNRNANSVFVIGAGAAGEIGYSYVDYWAADDCFTFVCDDKLNQRYLYFLLMSKQAYLKNNVRKSSIPRLPRIALENMEIPVPPLEEQERIVSILDRFDKLCNDISEGLPAEIEARQKQYEYYRDKLLNFKEKTNE
;
A
#
# COMPACT_ATOMS: atom_id res chain seq x y z
N MET A 1 -7.74 -0.34 29.88
CA MET A 1 -7.42 -0.62 28.46
C MET A 1 -8.13 -1.93 28.16
N SER A 2 -9.25 -1.87 27.41
CA SER A 2 -9.89 -3.09 26.91
C SER A 2 -8.93 -3.77 25.93
N GLN A 3 -8.58 -5.02 26.18
CA GLN A 3 -7.84 -5.83 25.22
C GLN A 3 -8.67 -5.90 23.94
N GLU A 4 -8.11 -5.41 22.85
CA GLU A 4 -8.66 -5.54 21.50
C GLU A 4 -8.54 -7.01 21.11
N ILE A 5 -9.59 -7.79 21.39
CA ILE A 5 -9.61 -9.24 21.12
C ILE A 5 -10.20 -9.43 19.73
N GLY A 6 -9.38 -9.98 18.82
CA GLY A 6 -9.80 -10.31 17.46
C GLY A 6 -8.91 -9.72 16.38
N TYR A 7 -9.38 -9.82 15.13
CA TYR A 7 -8.72 -9.33 13.93
C TYR A 7 -9.20 -7.92 13.60
N PRO A 8 -8.31 -6.97 13.23
CA PRO A 8 -8.72 -5.62 12.85
C PRO A 8 -9.65 -5.65 11.64
N VAL A 9 -10.68 -4.81 11.66
CA VAL A 9 -11.63 -4.65 10.57
C VAL A 9 -11.31 -3.36 9.81
N TYR A 10 -10.94 -3.46 8.54
CA TYR A 10 -10.74 -2.31 7.66
C TYR A 10 -11.94 -2.12 6.74
N GLN A 11 -12.44 -0.90 6.63
CA GLN A 11 -13.57 -0.55 5.78
C GLN A 11 -13.30 0.73 4.98
N ASN A 12 -13.39 1.89 5.61
CA ASN A 12 -13.40 3.19 4.95
C ASN A 12 -12.23 4.11 5.35
N ALA A 13 -11.26 3.58 6.11
CA ALA A 13 -10.05 4.26 6.56
C ALA A 13 -8.92 3.25 6.82
N LEU A 14 -7.67 3.73 6.91
CA LEU A 14 -6.52 2.91 7.30
C LEU A 14 -6.53 2.55 8.79
N LYS A 15 -7.23 3.34 9.61
CA LYS A 15 -7.46 2.99 11.02
C LYS A 15 -8.56 1.94 11.08
N PRO A 16 -8.36 0.83 11.81
CA PRO A 16 -9.40 -0.17 12.01
C PRO A 16 -10.69 0.44 12.56
N LEU A 17 -11.84 0.03 12.03
CA LEU A 17 -13.16 0.38 12.52
C LEU A 17 -13.42 -0.26 13.88
N GLY A 18 -12.84 -1.43 14.13
CA GLY A 18 -12.95 -2.24 15.32
C GLY A 18 -12.26 -3.58 15.13
N TYR A 19 -12.63 -4.56 15.97
CA TYR A 19 -12.06 -5.90 15.92
C TYR A 19 -13.16 -6.94 15.82
N TYR A 20 -12.92 -8.00 15.06
CA TYR A 20 -13.86 -9.09 14.83
C TYR A 20 -13.21 -10.45 15.15
N THR A 21 -14.01 -11.42 15.53
CA THR A 21 -13.55 -12.73 15.96
C THR A 21 -13.03 -13.62 14.83
N ASP A 22 -13.37 -13.26 13.59
CA ASP A 22 -12.99 -14.00 12.40
C ASP A 22 -12.21 -13.11 11.41
N LYS A 23 -11.52 -13.75 10.45
CA LYS A 23 -10.75 -13.11 9.39
C LYS A 23 -11.22 -13.55 8.01
N ASN A 24 -11.10 -12.69 7.03
CA ASN A 24 -11.29 -13.05 5.63
C ASN A 24 -10.06 -12.77 4.76
N ARG A 25 -8.97 -12.24 5.38
CA ARG A 25 -7.68 -11.99 4.72
C ARG A 25 -6.53 -12.38 5.64
N ASN A 26 -5.45 -12.85 5.02
CA ASN A 26 -4.24 -13.22 5.72
C ASN A 26 -3.34 -12.00 5.96
N ALA A 27 -2.49 -12.13 6.98
CA ALA A 27 -1.39 -11.21 7.24
C ALA A 27 -0.49 -10.97 6.01
N ASN A 28 0.34 -9.93 6.11
CA ASN A 28 1.31 -9.55 5.08
C ASN A 28 0.67 -9.31 3.71
N SER A 29 -0.43 -8.59 3.69
CA SER A 29 -1.14 -8.27 2.46
C SER A 29 -1.53 -6.80 2.36
N VAL A 30 -1.52 -6.29 1.12
CA VAL A 30 -1.88 -4.93 0.77
C VAL A 30 -3.38 -4.81 0.54
N PHE A 31 -3.93 -3.64 0.88
CA PHE A 31 -5.31 -3.28 0.58
C PHE A 31 -5.43 -1.80 0.19
N VAL A 32 -6.52 -1.44 -0.49
CA VAL A 32 -6.84 -0.06 -0.88
C VAL A 32 -8.23 0.29 -0.42
N ILE A 33 -8.39 1.47 0.18
CA ILE A 33 -9.69 1.97 0.61
C ILE A 33 -10.49 2.44 -0.61
N GLY A 34 -11.68 1.86 -0.80
CA GLY A 34 -12.58 2.14 -1.91
C GLY A 34 -13.54 3.28 -1.67
N ALA A 35 -13.94 3.54 -0.42
CA ALA A 35 -14.84 4.62 -0.06
C ALA A 35 -14.43 5.29 1.25
N GLY A 36 -14.80 6.55 1.45
CA GLY A 36 -14.36 7.36 2.58
C GLY A 36 -12.95 7.91 2.33
N ALA A 37 -11.92 7.35 2.94
CA ALA A 37 -10.52 7.63 2.63
C ALA A 37 -10.09 6.98 1.30
N ALA A 38 -10.92 7.13 0.27
CA ALA A 38 -10.77 6.48 -1.02
C ALA A 38 -9.40 6.76 -1.67
N GLY A 39 -8.75 5.69 -2.17
CA GLY A 39 -7.42 5.75 -2.76
C GLY A 39 -6.27 5.72 -1.76
N GLU A 40 -6.56 5.59 -0.46
CA GLU A 40 -5.52 5.30 0.53
C GLU A 40 -5.15 3.82 0.51
N ILE A 41 -3.86 3.57 0.67
CA ILE A 41 -3.24 2.25 0.55
C ILE A 41 -2.73 1.83 1.91
N GLY A 42 -3.17 0.66 2.36
CA GLY A 42 -2.75 0.05 3.62
C GLY A 42 -2.01 -1.27 3.42
N TYR A 43 -1.24 -1.65 4.42
CA TYR A 43 -0.59 -2.95 4.51
C TYR A 43 -0.83 -3.53 5.90
N SER A 44 -1.38 -4.73 5.98
CA SER A 44 -1.61 -5.41 7.25
C SER A 44 -0.55 -6.46 7.50
N TYR A 45 0.14 -6.37 8.64
CA TYR A 45 1.11 -7.37 9.12
C TYR A 45 0.45 -8.51 9.90
N VAL A 46 -0.85 -8.38 10.17
CA VAL A 46 -1.66 -9.37 10.87
C VAL A 46 -2.84 -9.79 10.02
N ASP A 47 -3.41 -10.94 10.33
CA ASP A 47 -4.68 -11.35 9.73
C ASP A 47 -5.76 -10.30 10.02
N TYR A 48 -6.70 -10.09 9.09
CA TYR A 48 -7.70 -9.03 9.22
C TYR A 48 -9.01 -9.36 8.52
N TRP A 49 -10.02 -8.56 8.78
CA TRP A 49 -11.27 -8.56 8.05
C TRP A 49 -11.33 -7.33 7.12
N ALA A 50 -11.41 -7.59 5.82
CA ALA A 50 -11.68 -6.56 4.82
C ALA A 50 -13.20 -6.48 4.60
N ALA A 51 -13.80 -5.34 4.92
CA ALA A 51 -15.22 -5.06 4.67
C ALA A 51 -15.44 -4.52 3.23
N ASP A 52 -16.69 -4.23 2.86
CA ASP A 52 -17.12 -3.97 1.47
C ASP A 52 -16.38 -2.84 0.74
N ASP A 53 -15.97 -1.80 1.47
CA ASP A 53 -15.25 -0.66 0.91
C ASP A 53 -13.70 -0.83 0.94
N CYS A 54 -13.22 -2.04 1.18
CA CYS A 54 -11.79 -2.37 1.23
C CYS A 54 -11.43 -3.31 0.08
N PHE A 55 -10.72 -2.81 -0.93
CA PHE A 55 -10.21 -3.62 -2.03
C PHE A 55 -8.98 -4.40 -1.60
N THR A 56 -8.97 -5.70 -1.85
CA THR A 56 -7.86 -6.60 -1.55
C THR A 56 -7.38 -7.30 -2.82
N PHE A 57 -6.13 -7.76 -2.83
CA PHE A 57 -5.49 -8.35 -3.99
C PHE A 57 -5.17 -9.82 -3.72
N VAL A 58 -5.57 -10.68 -4.64
CA VAL A 58 -5.13 -12.07 -4.68
C VAL A 58 -3.93 -12.13 -5.61
N CYS A 59 -2.74 -12.26 -5.04
CA CYS A 59 -1.50 -12.40 -5.81
C CYS A 59 -1.20 -13.89 -6.01
N ASP A 60 -0.74 -14.22 -7.20
CA ASP A 60 -0.14 -15.53 -7.49
C ASP A 60 1.31 -15.59 -6.97
N ASP A 61 1.97 -16.73 -7.21
CA ASP A 61 3.36 -16.96 -6.78
C ASP A 61 4.39 -16.05 -7.47
N LYS A 62 3.97 -15.22 -8.44
CA LYS A 62 4.84 -14.32 -9.20
C LYS A 62 4.84 -12.89 -8.67
N LEU A 63 3.89 -12.54 -7.79
CA LEU A 63 3.73 -11.18 -7.30
C LEU A 63 3.80 -11.12 -5.77
N ASN A 64 4.86 -10.49 -5.28
CA ASN A 64 5.05 -10.25 -3.85
C ASN A 64 4.12 -9.13 -3.34
N GLN A 65 3.36 -9.38 -2.28
CA GLN A 65 2.40 -8.44 -1.68
C GLN A 65 3.06 -7.16 -1.17
N ARG A 66 4.28 -7.23 -0.64
CA ARG A 66 5.01 -6.05 -0.14
C ARG A 66 5.55 -5.21 -1.31
N TYR A 67 5.98 -5.85 -2.38
CA TYR A 67 6.32 -5.18 -3.63
C TYR A 67 5.10 -4.44 -4.20
N LEU A 68 3.95 -5.11 -4.26
CA LEU A 68 2.70 -4.50 -4.72
C LEU A 68 2.30 -3.30 -3.85
N TYR A 69 2.49 -3.37 -2.53
CA TYR A 69 2.27 -2.23 -1.64
C TYR A 69 3.10 -1.00 -2.05
N PHE A 70 4.41 -1.15 -2.20
CA PHE A 70 5.28 -0.04 -2.60
C PHE A 70 4.95 0.50 -3.99
N LEU A 71 4.61 -0.40 -4.91
CA LEU A 71 4.17 -0.03 -6.25
C LEU A 71 2.88 0.80 -6.22
N LEU A 72 1.87 0.36 -5.48
CA LEU A 72 0.63 1.12 -5.32
C LEU A 72 0.89 2.47 -4.64
N MET A 73 1.77 2.53 -3.64
CA MET A 73 2.18 3.79 -3.01
C MET A 73 2.80 4.77 -4.01
N SER A 74 3.61 4.29 -4.96
CA SER A 74 4.14 5.14 -6.05
C SER A 74 3.04 5.64 -7.01
N LYS A 75 1.93 4.93 -7.10
CA LYS A 75 0.75 5.27 -7.92
C LYS A 75 -0.38 5.93 -7.13
N GLN A 76 -0.17 6.28 -5.86
CA GLN A 76 -1.24 6.83 -5.01
C GLN A 76 -1.87 8.11 -5.58
N ALA A 77 -1.08 8.98 -6.21
CA ALA A 77 -1.59 10.18 -6.88
C ALA A 77 -2.56 9.81 -8.01
N TYR A 78 -2.25 8.79 -8.81
CA TYR A 78 -3.15 8.28 -9.85
C TYR A 78 -4.46 7.77 -9.22
N LEU A 79 -4.41 6.98 -8.16
CA LEU A 79 -5.60 6.48 -7.48
C LEU A 79 -6.45 7.63 -6.94
N LYS A 80 -5.85 8.59 -6.26
CA LYS A 80 -6.54 9.77 -5.71
C LYS A 80 -7.17 10.63 -6.80
N ASN A 81 -6.54 10.77 -7.96
CA ASN A 81 -7.10 11.52 -9.10
C ASN A 81 -8.31 10.82 -9.73
N ASN A 82 -8.43 9.49 -9.59
CA ASN A 82 -9.58 8.72 -10.07
C ASN A 82 -10.73 8.64 -9.05
N VAL A 83 -10.56 9.18 -7.83
CA VAL A 83 -11.63 9.22 -6.83
C VAL A 83 -12.75 10.14 -7.28
N ARG A 84 -13.96 9.61 -7.35
CA ARG A 84 -15.17 10.39 -7.62
C ARG A 84 -15.53 11.20 -6.38
N LYS A 85 -15.56 12.53 -6.55
CA LYS A 85 -15.95 13.48 -5.50
C LYS A 85 -17.47 13.47 -5.36
N SER A 86 -17.95 12.95 -4.24
CA SER A 86 -19.37 12.95 -3.83
C SER A 86 -19.43 13.14 -2.32
N SER A 87 -20.62 13.09 -1.71
CA SER A 87 -20.77 13.15 -0.25
C SER A 87 -19.90 12.09 0.48
N ILE A 88 -19.75 10.92 -0.14
CA ILE A 88 -18.79 9.90 0.26
C ILE A 88 -17.87 9.67 -0.94
N PRO A 89 -16.59 10.09 -0.89
CA PRO A 89 -15.65 9.87 -1.96
C PRO A 89 -15.50 8.37 -2.27
N ARG A 90 -15.48 8.01 -3.56
CA ARG A 90 -15.37 6.60 -3.99
C ARG A 90 -14.33 6.42 -5.09
N LEU A 91 -13.47 5.42 -4.92
CA LEU A 91 -12.56 4.94 -5.94
C LEU A 91 -13.29 3.87 -6.76
N PRO A 92 -13.50 4.07 -8.08
CA PRO A 92 -14.06 3.04 -8.93
C PRO A 92 -13.09 1.86 -9.03
N ARG A 93 -13.60 0.63 -8.92
CA ARG A 93 -12.79 -0.60 -9.04
C ARG A 93 -12.01 -0.66 -10.37
N ILE A 94 -12.61 -0.15 -11.44
CA ILE A 94 -11.99 -0.07 -12.76
C ILE A 94 -10.67 0.71 -12.78
N ALA A 95 -10.46 1.65 -11.85
CA ALA A 95 -9.20 2.38 -11.74
C ALA A 95 -8.04 1.49 -11.28
N LEU A 96 -8.34 0.45 -10.47
CA LEU A 96 -7.37 -0.57 -10.07
C LEU A 96 -7.19 -1.62 -11.17
N GLU A 97 -8.27 -2.07 -11.81
CA GLU A 97 -8.26 -3.10 -12.84
C GLU A 97 -7.52 -2.66 -14.12
N ASN A 98 -7.59 -1.38 -14.47
CA ASN A 98 -6.89 -0.82 -15.65
C ASN A 98 -5.48 -0.31 -15.33
N MET A 99 -5.00 -0.51 -14.11
CA MET A 99 -3.66 -0.06 -13.74
C MET A 99 -2.62 -1.05 -14.26
N GLU A 100 -1.80 -0.62 -15.21
CA GLU A 100 -0.64 -1.38 -15.64
C GLU A 100 0.46 -1.29 -14.60
N ILE A 101 0.97 -2.45 -14.21
CA ILE A 101 2.04 -2.59 -13.22
C ILE A 101 3.19 -3.42 -13.78
N PRO A 102 4.46 -3.03 -13.57
CA PRO A 102 5.60 -3.86 -13.89
C PRO A 102 5.69 -5.03 -12.89
N VAL A 103 5.91 -6.24 -13.40
CA VAL A 103 6.10 -7.44 -12.58
C VAL A 103 7.43 -8.08 -12.96
N PRO A 104 8.56 -7.61 -12.40
CA PRO A 104 9.85 -8.22 -12.62
C PRO A 104 9.94 -9.60 -11.93
N PRO A 105 10.99 -10.41 -12.17
CA PRO A 105 11.21 -11.66 -11.45
C PRO A 105 11.19 -11.47 -9.93
N LEU A 106 10.76 -12.49 -9.17
CA LEU A 106 10.61 -12.42 -7.71
C LEU A 106 11.88 -11.96 -7.00
N GLU A 107 13.04 -12.42 -7.42
CA GLU A 107 14.34 -12.00 -6.86
C GLU A 107 14.54 -10.49 -6.92
N GLU A 108 14.13 -9.86 -8.04
CA GLU A 108 14.21 -8.40 -8.18
C GLU A 108 13.14 -7.69 -7.34
N GLN A 109 11.93 -8.25 -7.22
CA GLN A 109 10.91 -7.73 -6.32
C GLN A 109 11.40 -7.75 -4.86
N GLU A 110 11.99 -8.85 -4.40
CA GLU A 110 12.55 -9.00 -3.06
C GLU A 110 13.73 -8.03 -2.82
N ARG A 111 14.60 -7.86 -3.80
CA ARG A 111 15.69 -6.87 -3.74
C ARG A 111 15.14 -5.45 -3.55
N ILE A 112 14.13 -5.07 -4.33
CA ILE A 112 13.47 -3.76 -4.23
C ILE A 112 12.82 -3.59 -2.85
N VAL A 113 12.05 -4.58 -2.41
CA VAL A 113 11.39 -4.58 -1.10
C VAL A 113 12.42 -4.38 0.02
N SER A 114 13.53 -5.13 0.00
CA SER A 114 14.56 -5.03 1.05
C SER A 114 15.17 -3.63 1.15
N ILE A 115 15.33 -2.95 0.02
CA ILE A 115 15.84 -1.57 -0.01
C ILE A 115 14.79 -0.60 0.54
N LEU A 116 13.55 -0.70 0.05
CA LEU A 116 12.47 0.21 0.44
C LEU A 116 12.06 0.04 1.90
N ASP A 117 12.03 -1.19 2.44
CA ASP A 117 11.77 -1.45 3.86
C ASP A 117 12.84 -0.84 4.77
N ARG A 118 14.11 -0.83 4.33
CA ARG A 118 15.18 -0.14 5.09
C ARG A 118 14.96 1.37 5.13
N PHE A 119 14.55 1.96 4.01
CA PHE A 119 14.24 3.40 3.96
C PHE A 119 13.02 3.73 4.80
N ASP A 120 11.94 2.95 4.69
CA ASP A 120 10.70 3.11 5.46
C ASP A 120 11.00 3.06 6.97
N LYS A 121 11.80 2.07 7.40
CA LYS A 121 12.25 1.96 8.78
C LYS A 121 13.08 3.16 9.23
N LEU A 122 14.05 3.59 8.42
CA LEU A 122 14.89 4.76 8.74
C LEU A 122 14.07 6.05 8.83
N CYS A 123 13.05 6.24 7.99
CA CYS A 123 12.16 7.39 8.05
C CYS A 123 11.29 7.38 9.31
N ASN A 124 10.81 6.19 9.72
CA ASN A 124 9.97 6.05 10.90
C ASN A 124 10.76 6.10 12.22
N ASP A 125 12.00 5.58 12.27
CA ASP A 125 12.87 5.63 13.45
C ASP A 125 13.39 7.06 13.75
N ILE A 126 13.31 8.00 12.80
CA ILE A 126 13.79 9.37 12.91
C ILE A 126 12.68 10.36 13.32
N SER A 127 11.52 9.85 13.74
CA SER A 127 10.43 10.71 14.23
C SER A 127 10.81 11.64 15.41
N GLU A 128 12.00 11.47 15.99
CA GLU A 128 12.60 12.35 17.02
C GLU A 128 13.63 13.37 16.46
N GLY A 129 13.87 13.39 15.13
CA GLY A 129 14.83 14.29 14.49
C GLY A 129 14.28 15.69 14.21
N LEU A 130 15.17 16.62 13.80
CA LEU A 130 14.77 17.96 13.37
C LEU A 130 13.83 17.90 12.17
N PRO A 131 12.73 18.69 12.14
CA PRO A 131 11.73 18.64 11.07
C PRO A 131 12.31 18.76 9.64
N ALA A 132 13.36 19.56 9.46
CA ALA A 132 14.02 19.73 8.15
C ALA A 132 14.77 18.46 7.68
N GLU A 133 15.32 17.68 8.62
CA GLU A 133 16.00 16.42 8.30
C GLU A 133 14.98 15.34 7.92
N ILE A 134 13.84 15.29 8.61
CA ILE A 134 12.72 14.38 8.29
C ILE A 134 12.22 14.67 6.88
N GLU A 135 11.97 15.92 6.53
CA GLU A 135 11.51 16.33 5.20
C GLU A 135 12.53 15.98 4.10
N ALA A 136 13.83 16.19 4.34
CA ALA A 136 14.87 15.85 3.38
C ALA A 136 14.94 14.32 3.14
N ARG A 137 14.81 13.50 4.18
CA ARG A 137 14.82 12.04 4.07
C ARG A 137 13.56 11.52 3.40
N GLN A 138 12.40 12.14 3.66
CA GLN A 138 11.15 11.81 2.98
C GLN A 138 11.26 12.02 1.46
N LYS A 139 11.81 13.17 1.03
CA LYS A 139 12.07 13.47 -0.39
C LYS A 139 13.04 12.47 -1.02
N GLN A 140 14.08 12.10 -0.27
CA GLN A 140 15.06 11.09 -0.72
C GLN A 140 14.41 9.72 -0.88
N TYR A 141 13.57 9.31 0.06
CA TYR A 141 12.80 8.07 -0.02
C TYR A 141 11.90 8.03 -1.26
N GLU A 142 11.09 9.07 -1.48
CA GLU A 142 10.19 9.17 -2.63
C GLU A 142 10.96 9.09 -3.95
N TYR A 143 12.09 9.80 -4.07
CA TYR A 143 12.95 9.74 -5.25
C TYR A 143 13.47 8.32 -5.53
N TYR A 144 14.03 7.64 -4.54
CA TYR A 144 14.57 6.29 -4.73
C TYR A 144 13.48 5.25 -4.96
N ARG A 145 12.33 5.35 -4.28
CA ARG A 145 11.16 4.52 -4.52
C ARG A 145 10.73 4.60 -5.98
N ASP A 146 10.52 5.80 -6.48
CA ASP A 146 10.06 6.03 -7.85
C ASP A 146 11.11 5.58 -8.88
N LYS A 147 12.39 5.78 -8.60
CA LYS A 147 13.49 5.30 -9.45
C LYS A 147 13.57 3.78 -9.50
N LEU A 148 13.36 3.09 -8.38
CA LEU A 148 13.39 1.63 -8.29
C LEU A 148 12.16 0.96 -8.94
N LEU A 149 11.01 1.65 -8.91
CA LEU A 149 9.75 1.14 -9.42
C LEU A 149 9.42 1.61 -10.86
N ASN A 150 10.24 2.50 -11.44
CA ASN A 150 10.05 3.00 -12.79
C ASN A 150 10.90 2.18 -13.79
N PHE A 151 10.35 1.05 -14.25
CA PHE A 151 10.99 0.19 -15.23
C PHE A 151 10.79 0.74 -16.65
N LYS A 152 11.86 0.81 -17.43
CA LYS A 152 11.77 0.99 -18.87
C LYS A 152 11.59 -0.38 -19.52
N GLU A 153 10.59 -0.52 -20.40
CA GLU A 153 10.48 -1.69 -21.26
C GLU A 153 11.79 -1.87 -22.06
N LYS A 154 12.36 -3.06 -22.00
CA LYS A 154 13.41 -3.44 -22.95
C LYS A 154 12.72 -3.64 -24.30
N THR A 155 12.89 -2.70 -25.23
CA THR A 155 12.64 -2.97 -26.63
C THR A 155 13.63 -4.05 -27.07
N ASN A 156 13.13 -5.25 -27.34
CA ASN A 156 13.91 -6.29 -27.99
C ASN A 156 14.15 -5.80 -29.43
N GLU A 157 15.37 -5.36 -29.74
CA GLU A 157 15.90 -5.30 -31.09
C GLU A 157 16.30 -6.69 -31.56
#